data_6d4de60fbdd21572fbd137e6ad4d2907
#
_entry.id   6d4de60fbdd21572fbd137e6ad4d2907
#
_cell.length_a   1.000
_cell.length_b   1.000
_cell.length_c   1.000
_cell.angle_alpha   90.00
_cell.angle_beta   90.00
_cell.angle_gamma   90.00
#
_symmetry.space_group_name_H-M   'P 1'
#
loop_
_entity.id
_entity.type
_entity.pdbx_description
1 polymer ?
#
loop_
_entity_poly.entity_id
_entity_poly.type
_entity_poly.pdbx_seq_one_letter_code
_entity_poly.pdbx_strand_id
1 'polypeptide(L)'
;MRELKIGMLQLHNTADIQKNIENLIEGIKDLANRGAELVVLQELHNSLYFCQVEDVDNFNLAEPIPGPSTEIYGALAKECGIVLVTSLFEKRAAGLYHNTAVVFEKDGTIAGKYRKMHIPDDPAYYEKFYFTLGDIGFKPIDTSVGRLGVLVCWDQWYPEAARLMALQGAEILIYPTAIGYESSDSEEEQQRQREAWTTVMRGHAVANGLPVVAVNRVGYEPDPSQQTNGIQFWGSSFVAGPQGELHYRACTDDEESIIVNIDLERSENVRRWWPFLRDRRIDSYGEITKRFID
;
A
#
# COMPACT_ATOMS: atom_id res chain seq x y z
N MET A 1 -0.99 -22.84 -14.71
CA MET A 1 -0.12 -21.84 -14.07
C MET A 1 -0.66 -20.48 -14.46
N ARG A 2 -1.10 -19.69 -13.49
CA ARG A 2 -1.62 -18.33 -13.72
C ARG A 2 -0.58 -17.35 -13.20
N GLU A 3 0.43 -17.11 -14.03
CA GLU A 3 1.50 -16.16 -13.71
C GLU A 3 0.99 -14.73 -13.80
N LEU A 4 1.44 -13.88 -12.89
CA LEU A 4 1.22 -12.44 -12.88
C LEU A 4 2.55 -11.73 -12.69
N LYS A 5 2.88 -10.80 -13.59
CA LYS A 5 4.06 -9.93 -13.48
C LYS A 5 3.66 -8.66 -12.74
N ILE A 6 4.20 -8.48 -11.55
CA ILE A 6 3.96 -7.32 -10.70
C ILE A 6 5.16 -6.37 -10.78
N GLY A 7 4.88 -5.11 -11.12
CA GLY A 7 5.80 -4.00 -11.02
C GLY A 7 5.63 -3.27 -9.70
N MET A 8 6.71 -2.93 -9.03
CA MET A 8 6.75 -2.07 -7.84
C MET A 8 7.67 -0.89 -8.10
N LEU A 9 7.23 0.31 -7.73
CA LEU A 9 8.06 1.51 -7.73
C LEU A 9 8.35 1.94 -6.30
N GLN A 10 9.61 1.80 -5.89
CA GLN A 10 10.14 2.34 -4.65
C GLN A 10 10.90 3.62 -4.99
N LEU A 11 10.30 4.78 -4.69
CA LEU A 11 10.86 6.07 -5.07
C LEU A 11 11.05 6.99 -3.86
N HIS A 12 12.00 7.92 -4.02
CA HIS A 12 12.18 9.08 -3.15
C HIS A 12 11.29 10.22 -3.64
N ASN A 13 10.59 10.89 -2.74
CA ASN A 13 9.79 12.06 -3.08
C ASN A 13 10.52 13.35 -2.73
N THR A 14 10.27 14.36 -3.55
CA THR A 14 10.81 15.72 -3.38
C THR A 14 9.67 16.71 -3.09
N ALA A 15 10.03 17.95 -2.75
CA ALA A 15 9.06 19.03 -2.59
C ALA A 15 8.40 19.47 -3.92
N ASP A 16 8.97 19.09 -5.06
CA ASP A 16 8.45 19.37 -6.38
C ASP A 16 7.47 18.27 -6.81
N ILE A 17 6.18 18.54 -6.64
CA ILE A 17 5.08 17.63 -6.99
C ILE A 17 5.10 17.25 -8.48
N GLN A 18 5.38 18.22 -9.36
CA GLN A 18 5.42 17.97 -10.80
C GLN A 18 6.55 16.99 -11.14
N LYS A 19 7.72 17.17 -10.52
CA LYS A 19 8.85 16.27 -10.71
C LYS A 19 8.58 14.86 -10.17
N ASN A 20 7.89 14.75 -9.03
CA ASN A 20 7.48 13.44 -8.49
C ASN A 20 6.54 12.72 -9.47
N ILE A 21 5.55 13.43 -10.03
CA ILE A 21 4.62 12.86 -11.02
C ILE A 21 5.36 12.43 -12.29
N GLU A 22 6.32 13.22 -12.79
CA GLU A 22 7.13 12.87 -13.96
C GLU A 22 7.96 11.59 -13.71
N ASN A 23 8.60 11.48 -12.55
CA ASN A 23 9.37 10.29 -12.17
C ASN A 23 8.46 9.05 -12.07
N LEU A 24 7.25 9.20 -11.53
CA LEU A 24 6.26 8.12 -11.46
C LEU A 24 5.83 7.67 -12.86
N ILE A 25 5.53 8.62 -13.76
CA ILE A 25 5.15 8.32 -15.15
C ILE A 25 6.26 7.55 -15.87
N GLU A 26 7.50 7.99 -15.73
CA GLU A 26 8.67 7.33 -16.33
C GLU A 26 8.84 5.92 -15.78
N GLY A 27 8.80 5.74 -14.47
CA GLY A 27 8.93 4.43 -13.83
C GLY A 27 7.79 3.48 -14.18
N ILE A 28 6.53 3.95 -14.25
CA ILE A 28 5.39 3.14 -14.68
C ILE A 28 5.57 2.67 -16.12
N LYS A 29 5.99 3.55 -17.03
CA LYS A 29 6.26 3.21 -18.44
C LYS A 29 7.41 2.20 -18.57
N ASP A 30 8.49 2.35 -17.77
CA ASP A 30 9.59 1.38 -17.75
C ASP A 30 9.09 -0.01 -17.33
N LEU A 31 8.34 -0.10 -16.21
CA LEU A 31 7.79 -1.36 -15.72
C LEU A 31 6.85 -2.01 -16.74
N ALA A 32 5.97 -1.24 -17.37
CA ALA A 32 5.07 -1.72 -18.42
C ALA A 32 5.84 -2.25 -19.64
N ASN A 33 6.86 -1.54 -20.09
CA ASN A 33 7.73 -1.96 -21.21
C ASN A 33 8.49 -3.26 -20.90
N ARG A 34 8.81 -3.52 -19.64
CA ARG A 34 9.42 -4.76 -19.15
C ARG A 34 8.38 -5.88 -18.91
N GLY A 35 7.09 -5.60 -19.19
CA GLY A 35 6.01 -6.56 -19.20
C GLY A 35 5.25 -6.70 -17.89
N ALA A 36 5.29 -5.72 -16.99
CA ALA A 36 4.42 -5.68 -15.82
C ALA A 36 2.95 -5.62 -16.27
N GLU A 37 2.09 -6.39 -15.63
CA GLU A 37 0.63 -6.42 -15.85
C GLU A 37 -0.13 -5.68 -14.75
N LEU A 38 0.46 -5.65 -13.54
CA LEU A 38 0.03 -4.90 -12.38
C LEU A 38 1.20 -4.03 -11.91
N VAL A 39 0.98 -2.72 -11.73
CA VAL A 39 1.97 -1.83 -11.12
C VAL A 39 1.40 -1.25 -9.83
N VAL A 40 2.22 -1.25 -8.79
CA VAL A 40 1.86 -0.74 -7.46
C VAL A 40 2.79 0.41 -7.09
N LEU A 41 2.21 1.53 -6.67
CA LEU A 41 2.92 2.70 -6.19
C LEU A 41 2.92 2.76 -4.66
N GLN A 42 3.78 3.60 -4.09
CA GLN A 42 3.84 3.89 -2.66
C GLN A 42 2.64 4.75 -2.20
N GLU A 43 2.46 4.90 -0.90
CA GLU A 43 1.40 5.71 -0.30
C GLU A 43 1.64 7.21 -0.54
N LEU A 44 0.56 7.97 -0.86
CA LEU A 44 0.56 9.44 -1.05
C LEU A 44 1.68 9.93 -1.97
N HIS A 45 1.91 9.20 -3.04
CA HIS A 45 3.11 9.23 -3.88
C HIS A 45 3.38 10.54 -4.65
N ASN A 46 2.44 11.48 -4.70
CA ASN A 46 2.62 12.72 -5.47
C ASN A 46 3.46 13.79 -4.76
N SER A 47 3.56 13.74 -3.43
CA SER A 47 4.18 14.80 -2.62
C SER A 47 5.13 14.24 -1.57
N LEU A 48 5.90 15.11 -0.92
CA LEU A 48 6.49 14.77 0.36
C LEU A 48 5.41 14.25 1.31
N TYR A 49 5.81 13.41 2.25
CA TYR A 49 4.91 12.94 3.31
C TYR A 49 4.60 14.10 4.25
N PHE A 50 3.49 14.77 4.01
CA PHE A 50 3.09 16.01 4.69
C PHE A 50 2.54 15.80 6.09
N CYS A 51 2.21 14.57 6.47
CA CYS A 51 1.66 14.26 7.79
C CYS A 51 2.71 14.30 8.92
N GLN A 52 3.93 14.74 8.63
CA GLN A 52 4.95 14.98 9.65
C GLN A 52 4.55 16.08 10.64
N VAL A 53 3.68 16.99 10.23
CA VAL A 53 3.18 18.13 11.00
C VAL A 53 1.68 18.30 10.81
N GLU A 54 1.04 19.00 11.75
CA GLU A 54 -0.35 19.44 11.64
C GLU A 54 -0.39 20.86 11.04
N ASP A 55 -0.56 20.94 9.72
CA ASP A 55 -0.60 22.20 8.98
C ASP A 55 -1.83 22.26 8.08
N VAL A 56 -2.69 23.25 8.31
CA VAL A 56 -3.94 23.43 7.53
C VAL A 56 -3.69 23.73 6.06
N ASP A 57 -2.53 24.29 5.69
CA ASP A 57 -2.21 24.59 4.30
C ASP A 57 -1.96 23.31 3.48
N ASN A 58 -1.59 22.20 4.11
CA ASN A 58 -1.44 20.90 3.45
C ASN A 58 -2.77 20.34 2.91
N PHE A 59 -3.93 20.78 3.40
CA PHE A 59 -5.22 20.40 2.79
C PHE A 59 -5.37 20.88 1.33
N ASN A 60 -4.56 21.85 0.89
CA ASN A 60 -4.52 22.29 -0.52
C ASN A 60 -3.92 21.24 -1.46
N LEU A 61 -3.24 20.22 -0.93
CA LEU A 61 -2.73 19.07 -1.70
C LEU A 61 -3.83 18.07 -2.08
N ALA A 62 -5.00 18.15 -1.42
CA ALA A 62 -6.09 17.20 -1.63
C ALA A 62 -6.85 17.45 -2.92
N GLU A 63 -7.17 16.37 -3.63
CA GLU A 63 -7.90 16.39 -4.89
C GLU A 63 -9.22 15.61 -4.80
N PRO A 64 -10.26 15.98 -5.59
CA PRO A 64 -11.42 15.11 -5.72
C PRO A 64 -11.06 13.80 -6.44
N ILE A 65 -11.84 12.75 -6.22
CA ILE A 65 -11.76 11.50 -6.98
C ILE A 65 -13.14 11.25 -7.64
N PRO A 66 -13.27 11.36 -8.99
CA PRO A 66 -12.23 11.67 -9.99
C PRO A 66 -11.70 13.12 -9.90
N GLY A 67 -10.46 13.33 -10.34
CA GLY A 67 -9.76 14.61 -10.34
C GLY A 67 -8.43 14.53 -11.11
N PRO A 68 -7.60 15.56 -11.03
CA PRO A 68 -6.39 15.69 -11.87
C PRO A 68 -5.47 14.46 -11.83
N SER A 69 -5.14 13.96 -10.67
CA SER A 69 -4.29 12.76 -10.53
C SER A 69 -4.96 11.52 -11.13
N THR A 70 -6.28 11.35 -10.94
CA THR A 70 -6.98 10.19 -11.54
C THR A 70 -7.07 10.28 -13.06
N GLU A 71 -7.09 11.47 -13.63
CA GLU A 71 -7.02 11.67 -15.09
C GLU A 71 -5.64 11.25 -15.62
N ILE A 72 -4.56 11.70 -14.97
CA ILE A 72 -3.18 11.36 -15.35
C ILE A 72 -2.97 9.84 -15.27
N TYR A 73 -3.24 9.23 -14.11
CA TYR A 73 -2.93 7.82 -13.89
C TYR A 73 -3.88 6.87 -14.62
N GLY A 74 -5.14 7.26 -14.84
CA GLY A 74 -6.07 6.51 -15.68
C GLY A 74 -5.63 6.52 -17.15
N ALA A 75 -5.24 7.68 -17.68
CA ALA A 75 -4.70 7.76 -19.05
C ALA A 75 -3.43 6.92 -19.21
N LEU A 76 -2.54 6.94 -18.19
CA LEU A 76 -1.29 6.17 -18.18
C LEU A 76 -1.55 4.67 -18.10
N ALA A 77 -2.48 4.21 -17.24
CA ALA A 77 -2.88 2.81 -17.15
C ALA A 77 -3.38 2.29 -18.51
N LYS A 78 -4.19 3.11 -19.21
CA LYS A 78 -4.68 2.81 -20.56
C LYS A 78 -3.55 2.79 -21.60
N GLU A 79 -2.68 3.80 -21.61
CA GLU A 79 -1.54 3.88 -22.53
C GLU A 79 -0.63 2.65 -22.41
N CYS A 80 -0.36 2.24 -21.16
CA CYS A 80 0.52 1.12 -20.83
C CYS A 80 -0.19 -0.25 -20.88
N GLY A 81 -1.52 -0.30 -20.88
CA GLY A 81 -2.30 -1.55 -20.86
C GLY A 81 -2.12 -2.35 -19.57
N ILE A 82 -1.96 -1.68 -18.42
CA ILE A 82 -1.70 -2.28 -17.10
C ILE A 82 -2.83 -1.97 -16.12
N VAL A 83 -2.98 -2.83 -15.10
CA VAL A 83 -3.70 -2.47 -13.87
C VAL A 83 -2.76 -1.65 -13.00
N LEU A 84 -3.21 -0.52 -12.48
CA LEU A 84 -2.39 0.39 -11.70
C LEU A 84 -3.01 0.66 -10.32
N VAL A 85 -2.25 0.48 -9.26
CA VAL A 85 -2.64 0.80 -7.87
C VAL A 85 -1.89 2.05 -7.41
N THR A 86 -2.65 3.09 -7.07
CA THR A 86 -2.17 4.39 -6.61
C THR A 86 -2.64 4.67 -5.18
N SER A 87 -2.13 5.73 -4.54
CA SER A 87 -2.60 6.21 -3.24
C SER A 87 -2.58 7.75 -3.24
N LEU A 88 -3.74 8.35 -2.98
CA LEU A 88 -4.00 9.76 -3.17
C LEU A 88 -4.62 10.41 -1.93
N PHE A 89 -4.41 11.72 -1.76
CA PHE A 89 -5.11 12.54 -0.79
C PHE A 89 -6.46 12.97 -1.36
N GLU A 90 -7.54 12.26 -0.99
CA GLU A 90 -8.90 12.50 -1.48
C GLU A 90 -9.57 13.66 -0.73
N LYS A 91 -10.00 14.69 -1.46
CA LYS A 91 -10.99 15.67 -1.01
C LYS A 91 -12.39 15.20 -1.39
N ARG A 92 -13.07 14.52 -0.49
CA ARG A 92 -14.43 14.00 -0.73
C ARG A 92 -15.49 15.07 -0.74
N ALA A 93 -15.36 16.03 0.18
CA ALA A 93 -16.23 17.19 0.34
C ALA A 93 -15.48 18.29 1.10
N ALA A 94 -16.09 19.45 1.26
CA ALA A 94 -15.54 20.51 2.10
C ALA A 94 -15.42 19.99 3.56
N GLY A 95 -14.20 20.01 4.11
CA GLY A 95 -13.89 19.54 5.46
C GLY A 95 -13.90 18.01 5.63
N LEU A 96 -13.97 17.23 4.56
CA LEU A 96 -13.99 15.77 4.61
C LEU A 96 -12.95 15.20 3.64
N TYR A 97 -11.92 14.56 4.20
CA TYR A 97 -10.74 14.08 3.46
C TYR A 97 -10.40 12.64 3.84
N HIS A 98 -9.78 11.92 2.90
CA HIS A 98 -9.35 10.54 3.12
C HIS A 98 -7.98 10.29 2.48
N ASN A 99 -7.24 9.35 3.04
CA ASN A 99 -6.15 8.67 2.36
C ASN A 99 -6.76 7.52 1.56
N THR A 100 -6.65 7.58 0.24
CA THR A 100 -7.43 6.71 -0.65
C THR A 100 -6.55 6.03 -1.70
N ALA A 101 -6.52 4.71 -1.69
CA ALA A 101 -5.98 3.94 -2.81
C ALA A 101 -7.02 3.91 -3.94
N VAL A 102 -6.56 4.16 -5.16
CA VAL A 102 -7.37 4.07 -6.38
C VAL A 102 -6.76 3.04 -7.31
N VAL A 103 -7.58 2.12 -7.79
CA VAL A 103 -7.17 1.08 -8.73
C VAL A 103 -7.75 1.38 -10.09
N PHE A 104 -6.86 1.45 -11.09
CA PHE A 104 -7.24 1.63 -12.49
C PHE A 104 -7.15 0.31 -13.24
N GLU A 105 -8.14 0.06 -14.10
CA GLU A 105 -8.14 -1.05 -15.04
C GLU A 105 -7.30 -0.71 -16.29
N LYS A 106 -6.93 -1.72 -17.07
CA LYS A 106 -6.13 -1.60 -18.31
C LYS A 106 -6.72 -0.66 -19.38
N ASP A 107 -8.01 -0.39 -19.31
CA ASP A 107 -8.67 0.58 -20.18
C ASP A 107 -8.65 2.02 -19.65
N GLY A 108 -8.07 2.23 -18.46
CA GLY A 108 -7.94 3.50 -17.75
C GLY A 108 -9.13 3.86 -16.88
N THR A 109 -10.18 3.03 -16.82
CA THR A 109 -11.30 3.26 -15.92
C THR A 109 -10.91 2.97 -14.46
N ILE A 110 -11.58 3.63 -13.51
CA ILE A 110 -11.42 3.31 -12.09
C ILE A 110 -12.14 1.99 -11.82
N ALA A 111 -11.38 0.92 -11.57
CA ALA A 111 -11.90 -0.38 -11.17
C ALA A 111 -12.50 -0.34 -9.75
N GLY A 112 -11.92 0.46 -8.88
CA GLY A 112 -12.41 0.66 -7.53
C GLY A 112 -11.48 1.54 -6.69
N LYS A 113 -11.90 1.78 -5.45
CA LYS A 113 -11.08 2.51 -4.47
C LYS A 113 -11.23 1.92 -3.08
N TYR A 114 -10.21 2.14 -2.26
CA TYR A 114 -10.18 1.81 -0.84
C TYR A 114 -9.77 3.03 -0.04
N ARG A 115 -10.55 3.40 0.99
CA ARG A 115 -10.20 4.46 1.94
C ARG A 115 -9.56 3.84 3.17
N LYS A 116 -8.36 4.27 3.52
CA LYS A 116 -7.58 3.77 4.67
C LYS A 116 -8.43 3.74 5.92
N MET A 117 -8.58 2.55 6.51
CA MET A 117 -9.46 2.32 7.67
C MET A 117 -8.75 2.62 8.98
N HIS A 118 -7.48 2.25 9.10
CA HIS A 118 -6.67 2.50 10.29
C HIS A 118 -5.77 3.70 10.03
N ILE A 119 -5.96 4.77 10.80
CA ILE A 119 -5.25 6.04 10.64
C ILE A 119 -4.31 6.19 11.83
N PRO A 120 -2.96 6.30 11.63
CA PRO A 120 -2.00 6.54 12.69
C PRO A 120 -2.09 7.94 13.26
N ASP A 121 -1.54 8.11 14.46
CA ASP A 121 -1.44 9.39 15.17
C ASP A 121 -0.19 9.38 16.06
N ASP A 122 0.91 8.92 15.52
CA ASP A 122 2.19 8.84 16.18
C ASP A 122 3.05 10.08 15.84
N PRO A 123 4.11 10.38 16.60
CA PRO A 123 5.03 11.45 16.28
C PRO A 123 5.53 11.39 14.84
N ALA A 124 5.45 12.50 14.12
CA ALA A 124 5.73 12.65 12.69
C ALA A 124 4.81 11.83 11.74
N TYR A 125 3.73 11.22 12.26
CA TYR A 125 2.68 10.53 11.50
C TYR A 125 1.28 11.00 11.94
N TYR A 126 1.05 12.31 11.94
CA TYR A 126 -0.20 12.96 12.40
C TYR A 126 -1.31 12.85 11.35
N GLU A 127 -1.58 11.64 10.89
CA GLU A 127 -2.56 11.41 9.83
C GLU A 127 -4.00 11.68 10.28
N LYS A 128 -4.32 11.53 11.57
CA LYS A 128 -5.66 11.83 12.08
C LYS A 128 -6.05 13.31 11.98
N PHE A 129 -5.08 14.21 11.91
CA PHE A 129 -5.33 15.61 11.64
C PHE A 129 -5.93 15.82 10.24
N TYR A 130 -5.50 15.03 9.26
CA TYR A 130 -5.88 15.17 7.86
C TYR A 130 -7.02 14.26 7.44
N PHE A 131 -7.04 13.00 7.88
CA PHE A 131 -7.88 11.98 7.30
C PHE A 131 -9.00 11.50 8.20
N THR A 132 -10.19 11.46 7.64
CA THR A 132 -11.32 10.71 8.20
C THR A 132 -11.08 9.22 7.98
N LEU A 133 -11.45 8.38 8.94
CA LEU A 133 -11.43 6.92 8.82
C LEU A 133 -12.18 6.47 7.56
N GLY A 134 -11.71 5.41 6.93
CA GLY A 134 -12.36 4.82 5.77
C GLY A 134 -13.80 4.36 6.08
N ASP A 135 -14.70 4.56 5.14
CA ASP A 135 -16.14 4.32 5.32
C ASP A 135 -16.76 3.39 4.25
N ILE A 136 -15.93 2.79 3.40
CA ILE A 136 -16.37 1.87 2.34
C ILE A 136 -16.09 0.40 2.67
N GLY A 137 -15.51 0.14 3.84
CA GLY A 137 -15.21 -1.19 4.37
C GLY A 137 -14.02 -1.87 3.68
N PHE A 138 -13.75 -3.08 4.14
CA PHE A 138 -12.68 -3.94 3.59
C PHE A 138 -13.24 -4.75 2.41
N LYS A 139 -13.22 -4.19 1.22
CA LYS A 139 -13.77 -4.81 0.00
C LYS A 139 -12.68 -4.97 -1.05
N PRO A 140 -12.37 -6.21 -1.46
CA PRO A 140 -11.47 -6.44 -2.60
C PRO A 140 -12.02 -5.82 -3.89
N ILE A 141 -11.13 -5.44 -4.78
CA ILE A 141 -11.42 -4.79 -6.06
C ILE A 141 -11.20 -5.80 -7.18
N ASP A 142 -12.22 -6.04 -8.00
CA ASP A 142 -12.13 -6.90 -9.17
C ASP A 142 -11.41 -6.18 -10.30
N THR A 143 -10.43 -6.87 -10.90
CA THR A 143 -9.65 -6.38 -12.04
C THR A 143 -9.38 -7.51 -13.04
N SER A 144 -8.91 -7.16 -14.23
CA SER A 144 -8.51 -8.13 -15.27
C SER A 144 -7.33 -9.02 -14.85
N VAL A 145 -6.54 -8.63 -13.83
CA VAL A 145 -5.41 -9.42 -13.33
C VAL A 145 -5.73 -10.24 -12.08
N GLY A 146 -6.91 -10.05 -11.50
CA GLY A 146 -7.40 -10.77 -10.33
C GLY A 146 -8.15 -9.87 -9.36
N ARG A 147 -8.62 -10.46 -8.26
CA ARG A 147 -9.31 -9.75 -7.18
C ARG A 147 -8.30 -9.24 -6.16
N LEU A 148 -8.09 -7.92 -6.12
CA LEU A 148 -7.07 -7.26 -5.33
C LEU A 148 -7.61 -6.85 -3.95
N GLY A 149 -6.99 -7.32 -2.87
CA GLY A 149 -7.22 -6.85 -1.51
C GLY A 149 -6.30 -5.66 -1.21
N VAL A 150 -6.72 -4.46 -1.60
CA VAL A 150 -5.91 -3.24 -1.41
C VAL A 150 -6.18 -2.66 -0.04
N LEU A 151 -5.11 -2.46 0.71
CA LEU A 151 -5.04 -1.86 2.04
C LEU A 151 -3.96 -0.78 2.00
N VAL A 152 -3.91 0.13 2.98
CA VAL A 152 -2.93 1.22 2.96
C VAL A 152 -2.16 1.30 4.27
N CYS A 153 -0.83 1.21 4.19
CA CYS A 153 0.14 1.51 5.24
C CYS A 153 -0.25 0.96 6.62
N TRP A 154 -0.80 1.79 7.53
CA TRP A 154 -1.14 1.42 8.90
C TRP A 154 -2.07 0.21 9.02
N ASP A 155 -2.90 -0.06 8.00
CA ASP A 155 -3.71 -1.29 7.91
C ASP A 155 -2.85 -2.55 7.98
N GLN A 156 -1.57 -2.46 7.61
CA GLN A 156 -0.62 -3.57 7.59
C GLN A 156 -0.36 -4.21 8.97
N TRP A 157 -0.62 -3.48 10.06
CA TRP A 157 -0.42 -3.98 11.42
C TRP A 157 -1.59 -4.81 11.94
N TYR A 158 -2.74 -4.78 11.25
CA TYR A 158 -4.01 -5.36 11.71
C TYR A 158 -4.36 -6.63 10.93
N PRO A 159 -4.19 -7.82 11.55
CA PRO A 159 -4.54 -9.11 10.92
C PRO A 159 -5.99 -9.20 10.46
N GLU A 160 -6.90 -8.49 11.14
CA GLU A 160 -8.33 -8.45 10.84
C GLU A 160 -8.57 -7.88 9.43
N ALA A 161 -7.85 -6.83 9.03
CA ALA A 161 -7.97 -6.22 7.70
C ALA A 161 -7.61 -7.22 6.60
N ALA A 162 -6.43 -7.85 6.71
CA ALA A 162 -5.97 -8.88 5.78
C ALA A 162 -6.94 -10.08 5.73
N ARG A 163 -7.45 -10.51 6.90
CA ARG A 163 -8.41 -11.61 7.00
C ARG A 163 -9.74 -11.28 6.33
N LEU A 164 -10.27 -10.08 6.52
CA LEU A 164 -11.53 -9.66 5.90
C LEU A 164 -11.43 -9.58 4.38
N MET A 165 -10.30 -9.10 3.84
CA MET A 165 -10.03 -9.14 2.41
C MET A 165 -9.98 -10.59 1.89
N ALA A 166 -9.26 -11.47 2.58
CA ALA A 166 -9.14 -12.88 2.20
C ALA A 166 -10.49 -13.62 2.25
N LEU A 167 -11.33 -13.35 3.24
CA LEU A 167 -12.67 -13.94 3.39
C LEU A 167 -13.64 -13.50 2.28
N GLN A 168 -13.39 -12.36 1.66
CA GLN A 168 -14.16 -11.85 0.52
C GLN A 168 -13.53 -12.24 -0.83
N GLY A 169 -12.55 -13.14 -0.81
CA GLY A 169 -11.99 -13.73 -2.02
C GLY A 169 -10.86 -12.94 -2.67
N ALA A 170 -10.18 -12.05 -1.92
CA ALA A 170 -8.94 -11.47 -2.43
C ALA A 170 -7.95 -12.57 -2.83
N GLU A 171 -7.30 -12.41 -3.98
CA GLU A 171 -6.28 -13.33 -4.50
C GLU A 171 -4.86 -12.84 -4.17
N ILE A 172 -4.71 -11.56 -3.88
CA ILE A 172 -3.45 -10.91 -3.51
C ILE A 172 -3.74 -9.75 -2.54
N LEU A 173 -2.88 -9.55 -1.55
CA LEU A 173 -2.95 -8.40 -0.64
C LEU A 173 -1.91 -7.36 -1.07
N ILE A 174 -2.30 -6.09 -1.16
CA ILE A 174 -1.48 -5.00 -1.66
C ILE A 174 -1.49 -3.86 -0.66
N TYR A 175 -0.30 -3.31 -0.35
CA TYR A 175 -0.10 -2.26 0.63
C TYR A 175 0.79 -1.14 0.09
N PRO A 176 0.23 -0.08 -0.55
CA PRO A 176 0.91 1.21 -0.64
C PRO A 176 1.29 1.70 0.76
N THR A 177 2.54 2.05 0.97
CA THR A 177 3.09 2.31 2.30
C THR A 177 3.99 3.56 2.31
N ALA A 178 4.01 4.26 3.45
CA ALA A 178 4.97 5.30 3.80
C ALA A 178 5.40 5.06 5.26
N ILE A 179 6.48 4.33 5.47
CA ILE A 179 7.02 4.01 6.79
C ILE A 179 8.53 4.16 6.83
N GLY A 180 9.03 4.76 7.88
CA GLY A 180 10.45 5.06 8.05
C GLY A 180 10.84 5.09 9.52
N TYR A 181 12.08 5.52 9.76
CA TYR A 181 12.66 5.61 11.10
C TYR A 181 12.48 7.01 11.69
N GLU A 182 12.31 7.07 12.99
CA GLU A 182 12.54 8.30 13.73
C GLU A 182 14.06 8.56 13.86
N SER A 183 14.46 9.82 13.73
CA SER A 183 15.87 10.21 13.80
C SER A 183 16.54 9.92 15.14
N SER A 184 15.75 9.72 16.20
CA SER A 184 16.22 9.40 17.56
C SER A 184 16.45 7.90 17.79
N ASP A 185 15.97 7.03 16.89
CA ASP A 185 16.08 5.58 17.08
C ASP A 185 17.51 5.09 16.88
N SER A 186 17.95 4.17 17.76
CA SER A 186 19.21 3.46 17.57
C SER A 186 19.14 2.53 16.35
N GLU A 187 20.28 2.21 15.74
CA GLU A 187 20.35 1.26 14.63
C GLU A 187 19.69 -0.10 14.96
N GLU A 188 19.86 -0.57 16.20
CA GLU A 188 19.25 -1.80 16.67
C GLU A 188 17.72 -1.70 16.69
N GLU A 189 17.16 -0.57 17.12
CA GLU A 189 15.71 -0.34 17.13
C GLU A 189 15.16 -0.17 15.72
N GLN A 190 15.85 0.55 14.85
CA GLN A 190 15.51 0.66 13.43
C GLN A 190 15.43 -0.71 12.76
N GLN A 191 16.38 -1.60 13.05
CA GLN A 191 16.35 -2.97 12.53
C GLN A 191 15.15 -3.75 13.07
N ARG A 192 14.84 -3.63 14.38
CA ARG A 192 13.68 -4.31 14.98
C ARG A 192 12.37 -3.87 14.34
N GLN A 193 12.17 -2.57 14.14
CA GLN A 193 10.96 -2.02 13.53
C GLN A 193 10.77 -2.55 12.10
N ARG A 194 11.82 -2.51 11.29
CA ARG A 194 11.79 -3.02 9.91
C ARG A 194 11.52 -4.53 9.85
N GLU A 195 12.12 -5.32 10.73
CA GLU A 195 11.87 -6.75 10.81
C GLU A 195 10.46 -7.06 11.35
N ALA A 196 9.93 -6.28 12.30
CA ALA A 196 8.56 -6.40 12.77
C ALA A 196 7.57 -6.16 11.63
N TRP A 197 7.78 -5.11 10.83
CA TRP A 197 6.97 -4.81 9.65
C TRP A 197 6.97 -5.95 8.64
N THR A 198 8.14 -6.43 8.25
CA THR A 198 8.25 -7.55 7.29
C THR A 198 7.62 -8.83 7.86
N THR A 199 7.79 -9.09 9.16
CA THR A 199 7.29 -10.29 9.83
C THR A 199 5.76 -10.31 9.88
N VAL A 200 5.11 -9.22 10.29
CA VAL A 200 3.64 -9.18 10.36
C VAL A 200 3.01 -9.36 8.99
N MET A 201 3.57 -8.74 7.96
CA MET A 201 3.08 -8.84 6.60
C MET A 201 3.25 -10.25 6.01
N ARG A 202 4.38 -10.90 6.26
CA ARG A 202 4.59 -12.32 5.93
C ARG A 202 3.64 -13.22 6.72
N GLY A 203 3.34 -12.85 7.96
CA GLY A 203 2.31 -13.51 8.77
C GLY A 203 0.93 -13.45 8.12
N HIS A 204 0.56 -12.31 7.52
CA HIS A 204 -0.70 -12.20 6.75
C HIS A 204 -0.70 -13.12 5.53
N ALA A 205 0.42 -13.21 4.80
CA ALA A 205 0.56 -14.12 3.66
C ALA A 205 0.32 -15.57 4.09
N VAL A 206 1.00 -16.04 5.12
CA VAL A 206 0.88 -17.41 5.66
C VAL A 206 -0.53 -17.69 6.18
N ALA A 207 -1.04 -16.82 7.05
CA ALA A 207 -2.33 -17.03 7.72
C ALA A 207 -3.53 -17.05 6.74
N ASN A 208 -3.39 -16.40 5.59
CA ASN A 208 -4.43 -16.33 4.57
C ASN A 208 -4.13 -17.20 3.33
N GLY A 209 -2.93 -17.74 3.21
CA GLY A 209 -2.48 -18.49 2.02
C GLY A 209 -2.54 -17.64 0.75
N LEU A 210 -2.10 -16.37 0.83
CA LEU A 210 -2.15 -15.38 -0.26
C LEU A 210 -0.80 -14.68 -0.42
N PRO A 211 -0.40 -14.28 -1.65
CA PRO A 211 0.73 -13.39 -1.80
C PRO A 211 0.44 -11.99 -1.23
N VAL A 212 1.50 -11.34 -0.75
CA VAL A 212 1.50 -9.98 -0.22
C VAL A 212 2.50 -9.13 -1.01
N VAL A 213 2.08 -7.94 -1.40
CA VAL A 213 2.89 -6.90 -2.04
C VAL A 213 2.88 -5.66 -1.17
N ALA A 214 4.04 -5.20 -0.74
CA ALA A 214 4.21 -3.96 0.01
C ALA A 214 5.16 -3.04 -0.75
N VAL A 215 4.72 -1.82 -1.02
CA VAL A 215 5.53 -0.81 -1.72
C VAL A 215 5.68 0.40 -0.84
N ASN A 216 6.91 0.66 -0.42
CA ASN A 216 7.26 1.73 0.49
C ASN A 216 8.02 2.85 -0.22
N ARG A 217 8.04 4.02 0.40
CA ARG A 217 8.96 5.11 0.07
C ARG A 217 10.40 4.76 0.46
N VAL A 218 11.37 5.46 -0.10
CA VAL A 218 12.78 5.34 0.26
C VAL A 218 13.42 6.73 0.38
N GLY A 219 14.46 6.81 1.20
CA GLY A 219 15.26 8.03 1.34
C GLY A 219 14.71 9.01 2.37
N TYR A 220 15.44 10.10 2.55
CA TYR A 220 15.11 11.12 3.53
C TYR A 220 14.16 12.18 2.96
N GLU A 221 13.03 12.37 3.62
CA GLU A 221 12.10 13.45 3.30
C GLU A 221 12.14 14.51 4.43
N PRO A 222 12.53 15.75 4.12
CA PRO A 222 12.55 16.83 5.10
C PRO A 222 11.12 17.26 5.45
N ASP A 223 10.97 17.84 6.64
CA ASP A 223 9.82 18.69 6.95
C ASP A 223 10.10 20.14 6.49
N PRO A 224 9.38 20.65 5.47
CA PRO A 224 9.60 22.01 4.99
C PRO A 224 9.37 23.10 6.05
N SER A 225 8.53 22.82 7.04
CA SER A 225 8.23 23.75 8.14
C SER A 225 9.33 23.77 9.24
N GLN A 226 10.25 22.80 9.22
CA GLN A 226 11.33 22.63 10.20
C GLN A 226 10.84 22.39 11.65
N GLN A 227 9.60 21.91 11.81
CA GLN A 227 9.07 21.55 13.13
C GLN A 227 9.52 20.15 13.56
N THR A 228 9.89 19.31 12.61
CA THR A 228 10.44 17.96 12.82
C THR A 228 11.81 17.81 12.16
N ASN A 229 12.50 16.71 12.46
CA ASN A 229 13.77 16.38 11.84
C ASN A 229 13.62 15.64 10.49
N GLY A 230 12.42 15.60 9.92
CA GLY A 230 12.16 14.79 8.74
C GLY A 230 12.06 13.29 9.06
N ILE A 231 11.78 12.49 8.04
CA ILE A 231 11.68 11.03 8.13
C ILE A 231 12.67 10.39 7.17
N GLN A 232 13.41 9.39 7.64
CA GLN A 232 14.17 8.47 6.81
C GLN A 232 13.31 7.27 6.48
N PHE A 233 12.69 7.26 5.29
CA PHE A 233 11.94 6.11 4.80
C PHE A 233 12.87 4.96 4.44
N TRP A 234 12.54 3.74 4.91
CA TRP A 234 13.48 2.61 4.86
C TRP A 234 13.34 1.70 3.64
N GLY A 235 12.64 2.12 2.58
CA GLY A 235 12.47 1.31 1.40
C GLY A 235 12.00 -0.10 1.71
N SER A 236 12.80 -1.08 1.39
CA SER A 236 12.55 -2.51 1.69
C SER A 236 11.24 -3.04 1.12
N SER A 237 10.70 -2.43 0.05
CA SER A 237 9.51 -2.92 -0.65
C SER A 237 9.68 -4.40 -1.00
N PHE A 238 8.61 -5.20 -0.87
CA PHE A 238 8.77 -6.64 -1.06
C PHE A 238 7.52 -7.32 -1.62
N VAL A 239 7.74 -8.52 -2.15
CA VAL A 239 6.71 -9.50 -2.49
C VAL A 239 6.95 -10.76 -1.69
N ALA A 240 5.94 -11.21 -0.94
CA ALA A 240 5.93 -12.50 -0.26
C ALA A 240 4.90 -13.43 -0.90
N GLY A 241 5.24 -14.70 -1.04
CA GLY A 241 4.34 -15.76 -1.49
C GLY A 241 3.42 -16.28 -0.38
N PRO A 242 2.49 -17.20 -0.71
CA PRO A 242 1.42 -17.65 0.20
C PRO A 242 1.91 -18.47 1.40
N GLN A 243 3.18 -18.82 1.47
CA GLN A 243 3.82 -19.46 2.64
C GLN A 243 4.81 -18.52 3.34
N GLY A 244 4.75 -17.21 3.04
CA GLY A 244 5.60 -16.17 3.61
C GLY A 244 7.02 -16.12 3.04
N GLU A 245 7.29 -16.91 2.01
CA GLU A 245 8.55 -16.87 1.27
C GLU A 245 8.73 -15.53 0.57
N LEU A 246 9.90 -14.91 0.68
CA LEU A 246 10.20 -13.67 -0.01
C LEU A 246 10.62 -13.98 -1.46
N HIS A 247 9.83 -13.52 -2.43
CA HIS A 247 10.20 -13.55 -3.83
C HIS A 247 11.18 -12.44 -4.18
N TYR A 248 11.02 -11.29 -3.53
CA TYR A 248 11.91 -10.14 -3.65
C TYR A 248 11.81 -9.26 -2.41
N ARG A 249 12.90 -8.57 -2.07
CA ARG A 249 12.95 -7.47 -1.11
C ARG A 249 13.93 -6.42 -1.65
N ALA A 250 13.46 -5.20 -1.81
CA ALA A 250 14.25 -4.06 -2.25
C ALA A 250 15.26 -3.64 -1.17
N CYS A 251 16.25 -2.87 -1.58
CA CYS A 251 17.21 -2.26 -0.66
C CYS A 251 16.56 -1.19 0.23
N THR A 252 17.33 -0.73 1.19
CA THR A 252 16.89 0.26 2.19
C THR A 252 17.13 1.70 1.79
N ASP A 253 18.00 1.93 0.79
CA ASP A 253 18.63 3.25 0.60
C ASP A 253 18.47 3.81 -0.81
N ASP A 254 18.13 2.97 -1.81
CA ASP A 254 18.05 3.36 -3.21
C ASP A 254 16.62 3.24 -3.79
N GLU A 255 16.36 4.03 -4.82
CA GLU A 255 15.19 3.89 -5.67
C GLU A 255 15.29 2.62 -6.51
N GLU A 256 14.18 1.90 -6.65
CA GLU A 256 14.12 0.69 -7.45
C GLU A 256 12.83 0.57 -8.27
N SER A 257 12.97 0.21 -9.54
CA SER A 257 11.91 -0.28 -10.42
C SER A 257 11.98 -1.80 -10.52
N ILE A 258 11.09 -2.51 -9.85
CA ILE A 258 11.18 -3.95 -9.58
C ILE A 258 10.09 -4.70 -10.35
N ILE A 259 10.43 -5.83 -10.97
CA ILE A 259 9.45 -6.79 -11.50
C ILE A 259 9.60 -8.12 -10.79
N VAL A 260 8.47 -8.65 -10.30
CA VAL A 260 8.39 -9.97 -9.65
C VAL A 260 7.29 -10.78 -10.33
N ASN A 261 7.61 -12.03 -10.67
CA ASN A 261 6.62 -12.98 -11.17
C ASN A 261 6.06 -13.80 -10.01
N ILE A 262 4.73 -13.90 -9.92
CA ILE A 262 4.05 -14.76 -8.95
C ILE A 262 3.11 -15.73 -9.68
N ASP A 263 2.94 -16.92 -9.12
CA ASP A 263 1.94 -17.89 -9.56
C ASP A 263 0.72 -17.83 -8.64
N LEU A 264 -0.38 -17.27 -9.12
CA LEU A 264 -1.63 -17.15 -8.34
C LEU A 264 -2.30 -18.50 -8.05
N GLU A 265 -2.06 -19.54 -8.88
CA GLU A 265 -2.58 -20.89 -8.61
C GLU A 265 -1.91 -21.53 -7.39
N ARG A 266 -0.68 -21.11 -7.06
CA ARG A 266 0.02 -21.60 -5.87
C ARG A 266 -0.78 -21.38 -4.60
N SER A 267 -1.51 -20.26 -4.49
CA SER A 267 -2.36 -19.96 -3.33
C SER A 267 -3.45 -21.02 -3.13
N GLU A 268 -4.10 -21.46 -4.21
CA GLU A 268 -5.10 -22.54 -4.14
C GLU A 268 -4.46 -23.86 -3.70
N ASN A 269 -3.28 -24.21 -4.22
CA ASN A 269 -2.57 -25.42 -3.85
C ASN A 269 -2.15 -25.40 -2.37
N VAL A 270 -1.59 -24.28 -1.90
CA VAL A 270 -1.22 -24.10 -0.47
C VAL A 270 -2.44 -24.24 0.43
N ARG A 271 -3.57 -23.62 0.07
CA ARG A 271 -4.83 -23.71 0.84
C ARG A 271 -5.43 -25.11 0.87
N ARG A 272 -5.18 -25.92 -0.15
CA ARG A 272 -5.58 -27.35 -0.14
C ARG A 272 -4.71 -28.17 0.81
N TRP A 273 -3.41 -27.94 0.83
CA TRP A 273 -2.47 -28.65 1.67
C TRP A 273 -2.56 -28.21 3.14
N TRP A 274 -2.68 -26.89 3.35
CA TRP A 274 -2.82 -26.26 4.66
C TRP A 274 -4.11 -25.44 4.72
N PRO A 275 -5.22 -26.10 5.08
CA PRO A 275 -6.55 -25.51 4.91
C PRO A 275 -6.94 -24.56 6.06
N PHE A 276 -6.13 -23.56 6.36
CA PHE A 276 -6.33 -22.65 7.48
C PHE A 276 -7.68 -21.93 7.43
N LEU A 277 -8.19 -21.56 6.25
CA LEU A 277 -9.51 -20.93 6.10
C LEU A 277 -10.65 -21.89 6.43
N ARG A 278 -10.55 -23.17 6.02
CA ARG A 278 -11.56 -24.20 6.30
C ARG A 278 -11.63 -24.54 7.78
N ASP A 279 -10.47 -24.59 8.44
CA ASP A 279 -10.35 -25.09 9.82
C ASP A 279 -10.56 -23.99 10.87
N ARG A 280 -11.00 -22.78 10.44
CA ARG A 280 -11.33 -21.69 11.35
C ARG A 280 -12.49 -22.06 12.27
N ARG A 281 -12.32 -21.77 13.56
CA ARG A 281 -13.34 -21.96 14.61
C ARG A 281 -14.23 -20.73 14.71
N ILE A 282 -15.03 -20.48 13.65
CA ILE A 282 -15.91 -19.30 13.54
C ILE A 282 -16.94 -19.23 14.67
N ASP A 283 -17.28 -20.35 15.28
CA ASP A 283 -18.11 -20.49 16.46
C ASP A 283 -17.50 -19.91 17.74
N SER A 284 -16.17 -19.69 17.76
CA SER A 284 -15.41 -19.27 18.94
C SER A 284 -14.78 -17.87 18.83
N TYR A 285 -14.98 -17.15 17.71
CA TYR A 285 -14.34 -15.85 17.45
C TYR A 285 -15.20 -14.63 17.77
N GLY A 286 -16.38 -14.81 18.42
CA GLY A 286 -17.33 -13.71 18.67
C GLY A 286 -16.73 -12.52 19.44
N GLU A 287 -15.79 -12.79 20.32
CA GLU A 287 -15.16 -11.78 21.18
C GLU A 287 -14.13 -10.90 20.46
N ILE A 288 -13.68 -11.27 19.25
CA ILE A 288 -12.62 -10.54 18.52
C ILE A 288 -13.01 -9.09 18.18
N THR A 289 -14.31 -8.77 18.21
CA THR A 289 -14.81 -7.42 17.98
C THR A 289 -14.75 -6.52 19.21
N LYS A 290 -14.43 -7.07 20.38
CA LYS A 290 -14.25 -6.30 21.60
C LYS A 290 -12.84 -5.73 21.65
N ARG A 291 -12.69 -4.51 22.20
CA ARG A 291 -11.39 -3.89 22.41
C ARG A 291 -10.56 -4.61 23.49
N PHE A 292 -11.24 -5.16 24.48
CA PHE A 292 -10.68 -5.91 25.59
C PHE A 292 -11.73 -6.93 26.08
N ILE A 293 -11.31 -8.05 26.62
CA ILE A 293 -12.17 -9.10 27.20
C ILE A 293 -11.90 -9.12 28.70
N ASP A 294 -12.94 -8.76 29.52
CA ASP A 294 -12.90 -8.79 30.98
C ASP A 294 -13.15 -10.23 31.51
#